data_03cf726ae1622b9fb4bc38b263595454
#
_entry.id   03cf726ae1622b9fb4bc38b263595454
#
_cell.length_a   1.000
_cell.length_b   1.000
_cell.length_c   1.000
_cell.angle_alpha   90.00
_cell.angle_beta   90.00
_cell.angle_gamma   90.00
#
_symmetry.space_group_name_H-M   'P 1'
#
loop_
_entity.id
_entity.type
_entity.pdbx_description
1 polymer ?
#
loop_
_entity_poly.entity_id
_entity_poly.type
_entity_poly.pdbx_seq_one_letter_code
_entity_poly.pdbx_strand_id
1 'polypeptide(L)'
;MNTLLQNLDFTFTVENIPVHVLTIALCRQVLHVPFHSHGAGCYELHYIVSGKGEIHLKDGYFHTAPETFYMAGPHIEHSEISHKKEPMVEFCLYFHIDHCLPSIISGKKPILSALFSQDLILERKGSCLLPLLEELKEELEKKPFGYGEYICGLLKQIFILCIRSSRSAASEGNSSSPQNLVLQKSVIAEDYFLYEYENLSLRELSRRLGLST
;
A
#
# COMPACT_ATOMS: atom_id res chain seq x y z
N MET A 1 -4.21 23.18 -3.26
CA MET A 1 -2.76 23.34 -3.45
C MET A 1 -2.17 21.96 -3.48
N ASN A 2 -1.49 21.57 -4.56
CA ASN A 2 -0.88 20.25 -4.64
C ASN A 2 0.37 20.21 -3.75
N THR A 3 0.35 19.46 -2.69
CA THR A 3 1.49 19.29 -1.79
C THR A 3 2.03 17.89 -1.91
N LEU A 4 3.26 17.77 -2.39
CA LEU A 4 4.02 16.53 -2.41
C LEU A 4 5.09 16.60 -1.34
N LEU A 5 5.09 15.67 -0.40
CA LEU A 5 6.08 15.52 0.65
C LEU A 5 6.87 14.25 0.39
N GLN A 6 8.19 14.36 0.35
CA GLN A 6 9.12 13.24 0.10
C GLN A 6 10.17 13.19 1.21
N ASN A 7 10.85 12.06 1.31
CA ASN A 7 11.90 11.82 2.33
C ASN A 7 11.37 12.08 3.75
N LEU A 8 10.21 11.55 4.05
CA LEU A 8 9.56 11.69 5.34
C LEU A 8 10.14 10.67 6.32
N ASP A 9 10.41 11.13 7.54
CA ASP A 9 10.86 10.27 8.64
C ASP A 9 9.68 9.87 9.54
N PHE A 10 8.60 9.38 8.90
CA PHE A 10 7.46 8.82 9.63
C PHE A 10 7.49 7.30 9.55
N THR A 11 7.57 6.69 10.72
CA THR A 11 7.53 5.23 10.87
C THR A 11 6.53 4.86 11.94
N PHE A 12 5.63 3.96 11.62
CA PHE A 12 4.72 3.36 12.59
C PHE A 12 4.86 1.83 12.56
N THR A 13 4.32 1.15 13.57
CA THR A 13 4.40 -0.31 13.62
C THR A 13 3.03 -0.95 13.48
N VAL A 14 2.95 -2.01 12.68
CA VAL A 14 1.80 -2.91 12.61
C VAL A 14 2.26 -4.30 13.03
N GLU A 15 1.65 -4.84 14.08
CA GLU A 15 2.03 -6.16 14.61
C GLU A 15 3.53 -6.29 14.92
N ASN A 16 4.16 -5.20 15.39
CA ASN A 16 5.59 -5.02 15.67
C ASN A 16 6.50 -5.05 14.43
N ILE A 17 5.96 -4.87 13.23
CA ILE A 17 6.73 -4.68 12.00
C ILE A 17 6.72 -3.18 11.65
N PRO A 18 7.88 -2.57 11.37
CA PRO A 18 7.94 -1.19 10.90
C PRO A 18 7.27 -1.01 9.54
N VAL A 19 6.55 0.09 9.41
CA VAL A 19 6.00 0.61 8.15
C VAL A 19 6.54 2.01 7.98
N HIS A 20 7.38 2.19 6.97
CA HIS A 20 8.03 3.45 6.66
C HIS A 20 7.21 4.21 5.62
N VAL A 21 6.96 5.49 5.87
CA VAL A 21 6.26 6.34 4.91
C VAL A 21 7.28 7.02 4.01
N LEU A 22 7.24 6.72 2.72
CA LEU A 22 8.19 7.23 1.74
C LEU A 22 7.73 8.54 1.12
N THR A 23 6.43 8.64 0.81
CA THR A 23 5.86 9.82 0.15
C THR A 23 4.42 10.03 0.60
N ILE A 24 4.03 11.30 0.74
CA ILE A 24 2.65 11.73 0.91
C ILE A 24 2.35 12.81 -0.13
N ALA A 25 1.38 12.58 -1.00
CA ALA A 25 0.82 13.58 -1.89
C ALA A 25 -0.59 13.97 -1.40
N LEU A 26 -0.78 15.25 -1.11
CA LEU A 26 -2.01 15.78 -0.56
C LEU A 26 -2.78 16.53 -1.64
N CYS A 27 -4.01 16.09 -1.93
CA CYS A 27 -4.89 16.71 -2.92
C CYS A 27 -4.18 16.92 -4.27
N ARG A 28 -3.43 15.90 -4.72
CA ARG A 28 -2.73 15.93 -6.00
C ARG A 28 -3.75 15.84 -7.13
N GLN A 29 -3.71 16.78 -8.08
CA GLN A 29 -4.44 16.64 -9.33
C GLN A 29 -3.71 15.67 -10.25
N VAL A 30 -4.38 14.59 -10.62
CA VAL A 30 -3.88 13.59 -11.56
C VAL A 30 -4.33 13.96 -12.96
N LEU A 31 -3.43 13.92 -13.93
CA LEU A 31 -3.76 14.03 -15.35
C LEU A 31 -3.58 12.67 -16.03
N HIS A 32 -2.36 12.18 -16.00
CA HIS A 32 -1.98 10.88 -16.50
C HIS A 32 -0.70 10.43 -15.78
N VAL A 33 -0.74 9.24 -15.22
CA VAL A 33 0.43 8.54 -14.67
C VAL A 33 0.67 7.33 -15.56
N PRO A 34 1.84 7.23 -16.25
CA PRO A 34 2.13 6.08 -17.11
C PRO A 34 2.25 4.79 -16.28
N PHE A 35 2.23 3.66 -16.97
CA PHE A 35 2.43 2.36 -16.32
C PHE A 35 3.74 2.35 -15.55
N HIS A 36 3.64 1.95 -14.28
CA HIS A 36 4.75 1.79 -13.36
C HIS A 36 4.40 0.70 -12.34
N SER A 37 5.38 0.27 -11.59
CA SER A 37 5.22 -0.64 -10.45
C SER A 37 6.24 -0.29 -9.38
N HIS A 38 6.00 -0.78 -8.17
CA HIS A 38 6.87 -0.53 -7.03
C HIS A 38 7.65 -1.80 -6.66
N GLY A 39 8.79 -1.60 -6.00
CA GLY A 39 9.66 -2.70 -5.56
C GLY A 39 9.04 -3.54 -4.44
N ALA A 40 9.77 -4.56 -4.05
CA ALA A 40 9.40 -5.43 -2.95
C ALA A 40 9.13 -4.62 -1.67
N GLY A 41 8.13 -5.04 -0.90
CA GLY A 41 7.73 -4.36 0.33
C GLY A 41 7.02 -3.03 0.15
N CYS A 42 6.93 -2.51 -1.06
CA CYS A 42 6.37 -1.19 -1.34
C CYS A 42 4.87 -1.28 -1.69
N TYR A 43 4.08 -0.41 -1.06
CA TYR A 43 2.64 -0.30 -1.25
C TYR A 43 2.26 1.14 -1.51
N GLU A 44 1.38 1.37 -2.47
CA GLU A 44 0.88 2.70 -2.79
C GLU A 44 -0.63 2.74 -2.65
N LEU A 45 -1.11 3.59 -1.72
CA LEU A 45 -2.51 3.85 -1.47
C LEU A 45 -2.92 5.14 -2.18
N HIS A 46 -3.98 5.06 -2.97
CA HIS A 46 -4.66 6.20 -3.59
C HIS A 46 -6.08 6.33 -3.06
N TYR A 47 -6.50 7.53 -2.73
CA TYR A 47 -7.86 7.87 -2.35
C TYR A 47 -8.37 9.02 -3.21
N ILE A 48 -9.43 8.79 -3.95
CA ILE A 48 -10.01 9.79 -4.86
C ILE A 48 -10.95 10.72 -4.08
N VAL A 49 -10.53 11.97 -3.95
CA VAL A 49 -11.30 13.04 -3.26
C VAL A 49 -12.40 13.58 -4.17
N SER A 50 -12.05 13.83 -5.44
CA SER A 50 -12.98 14.38 -6.43
C SER A 50 -12.57 13.99 -7.86
N GLY A 51 -13.46 14.24 -8.80
CA GLY A 51 -13.24 13.89 -10.20
C GLY A 51 -13.47 12.41 -10.47
N LYS A 52 -13.03 11.95 -11.63
CA LYS A 52 -13.16 10.56 -12.08
C LYS A 52 -12.10 10.19 -13.08
N GLY A 53 -11.85 8.90 -13.26
CA GLY A 53 -10.85 8.38 -14.17
C GLY A 53 -10.88 6.86 -14.24
N GLU A 54 -9.79 6.31 -14.74
CA GLU A 54 -9.57 4.88 -14.89
C GLU A 54 -8.20 4.52 -14.34
N ILE A 55 -8.13 3.41 -13.67
CA ILE A 55 -6.89 2.75 -13.27
C ILE A 55 -6.74 1.53 -14.15
N HIS A 56 -5.69 1.50 -14.93
CA HIS A 56 -5.38 0.39 -15.82
C HIS A 56 -4.37 -0.52 -15.12
N LEU A 57 -4.65 -1.81 -15.16
CA LEU A 57 -3.80 -2.91 -14.71
C LEU A 57 -3.39 -3.72 -15.95
N LYS A 58 -2.48 -4.67 -15.77
CA LYS A 58 -2.03 -5.55 -16.85
C LYS A 58 -3.20 -6.28 -17.57
N ASP A 59 -4.18 -6.75 -16.80
CA ASP A 59 -5.26 -7.61 -17.29
C ASP A 59 -6.64 -6.93 -17.29
N GLY A 60 -6.68 -5.59 -17.24
CA GLY A 60 -7.94 -4.86 -17.26
C GLY A 60 -7.85 -3.46 -16.70
N TYR A 61 -9.01 -2.87 -16.43
CA TYR A 61 -9.10 -1.56 -15.80
C TYR A 61 -10.36 -1.46 -14.92
N PHE A 62 -10.37 -0.47 -14.04
CA PHE A 62 -11.57 -0.09 -13.29
C PHE A 62 -11.75 1.42 -13.26
N HIS A 63 -13.01 1.85 -13.20
CA HIS A 63 -13.36 3.26 -13.06
C HIS A 63 -13.23 3.72 -11.62
N THR A 64 -12.79 4.96 -11.45
CA THR A 64 -12.74 5.65 -10.16
C THR A 64 -13.75 6.79 -10.09
N ALA A 65 -14.21 7.08 -8.88
CA ALA A 65 -15.09 8.17 -8.52
C ALA A 65 -14.71 8.65 -7.11
N PRO A 66 -15.26 9.76 -6.61
CA PRO A 66 -15.07 10.16 -5.21
C PRO A 66 -15.36 9.01 -4.25
N GLU A 67 -14.58 8.93 -3.16
CA GLU A 67 -14.58 7.87 -2.15
C GLU A 67 -14.03 6.50 -2.62
N THR A 68 -13.65 6.35 -3.90
CA THR A 68 -12.89 5.18 -4.31
C THR A 68 -11.48 5.27 -3.72
N PHE A 69 -11.02 4.20 -3.09
CA PHE A 69 -9.61 4.02 -2.83
C PHE A 69 -9.11 2.69 -3.38
N TYR A 70 -7.83 2.65 -3.70
CA TYR A 70 -7.14 1.40 -4.01
C TYR A 70 -5.73 1.45 -3.43
N MET A 71 -5.20 0.27 -3.11
CA MET A 71 -3.82 0.11 -2.68
C MET A 71 -3.16 -0.93 -3.58
N ALA A 72 -2.18 -0.51 -4.35
CA ALA A 72 -1.35 -1.39 -5.17
C ALA A 72 -0.20 -1.95 -4.33
N GLY A 73 -0.03 -3.26 -4.39
CA GLY A 73 1.07 -3.96 -3.73
C GLY A 73 2.34 -4.00 -4.56
N PRO A 74 3.38 -4.69 -4.06
CA PRO A 74 4.65 -4.85 -4.76
C PRO A 74 4.46 -5.46 -6.16
N HIS A 75 5.20 -4.91 -7.15
CA HIS A 75 5.24 -5.37 -8.54
C HIS A 75 3.92 -5.32 -9.30
N ILE A 76 2.87 -4.69 -8.73
CA ILE A 76 1.61 -4.49 -9.45
C ILE A 76 1.74 -3.33 -10.42
N GLU A 77 1.82 -3.66 -11.72
CA GLU A 77 1.83 -2.67 -12.78
C GLU A 77 0.49 -1.96 -12.89
N HIS A 78 0.50 -0.65 -12.75
CA HIS A 78 -0.69 0.16 -12.86
C HIS A 78 -0.40 1.53 -13.49
N SER A 79 -1.45 2.14 -14.08
CA SER A 79 -1.41 3.50 -14.62
C SER A 79 -2.71 4.22 -14.29
N GLU A 80 -2.67 5.54 -14.27
CA GLU A 80 -3.80 6.39 -13.97
C GLU A 80 -4.15 7.26 -15.18
N ILE A 81 -5.41 7.25 -15.59
CA ILE A 81 -5.92 8.11 -16.66
C ILE A 81 -7.11 8.91 -16.12
N SER A 82 -6.91 10.19 -15.97
CA SER A 82 -7.92 11.12 -15.46
C SER A 82 -8.90 11.54 -16.55
N HIS A 83 -10.15 11.75 -16.19
CA HIS A 83 -11.14 12.28 -17.10
C HIS A 83 -10.84 13.75 -17.44
N LYS A 84 -10.82 14.10 -18.71
CA LYS A 84 -10.36 15.43 -19.20
C LYS A 84 -11.13 16.62 -18.64
N LYS A 85 -12.46 16.47 -18.43
CA LYS A 85 -13.32 17.55 -17.93
C LYS A 85 -13.51 17.55 -16.44
N GLU A 86 -13.26 16.42 -15.79
CA GLU A 86 -13.43 16.20 -14.36
C GLU A 86 -12.23 15.43 -13.82
N PRO A 87 -11.04 16.06 -13.83
CA PRO A 87 -9.80 15.38 -13.47
C PRO A 87 -9.83 14.91 -12.02
N MET A 88 -9.23 13.76 -11.78
CA MET A 88 -9.08 13.21 -10.44
C MET A 88 -8.23 14.14 -9.56
N VAL A 89 -8.68 14.30 -8.32
CA VAL A 89 -7.90 14.85 -7.22
C VAL A 89 -7.82 13.77 -6.16
N GLU A 90 -6.62 13.47 -5.71
CA GLU A 90 -6.37 12.35 -4.80
C GLU A 90 -5.45 12.69 -3.65
N PHE A 91 -5.52 11.86 -2.60
CA PHE A 91 -4.41 11.61 -1.68
C PHE A 91 -3.66 10.37 -2.18
N CYS A 92 -2.33 10.43 -2.14
CA CYS A 92 -1.48 9.28 -2.42
C CYS A 92 -0.50 9.09 -1.27
N LEU A 93 -0.43 7.88 -0.72
CA LEU A 93 0.47 7.51 0.38
C LEU A 93 1.32 6.31 -0.07
N TYR A 94 2.64 6.48 -0.06
CA TYR A 94 3.57 5.45 -0.47
C TYR A 94 4.34 4.92 0.75
N PHE A 95 4.27 3.61 0.98
CA PHE A 95 4.81 2.93 2.15
C PHE A 95 5.83 1.86 1.74
N HIS A 96 6.80 1.63 2.64
CA HIS A 96 7.63 0.44 2.63
C HIS A 96 7.44 -0.32 3.94
N ILE A 97 7.34 -1.63 3.85
CA ILE A 97 7.17 -2.52 4.99
C ILE A 97 8.39 -3.43 5.08
N ASP A 98 9.06 -3.40 6.23
CA ASP A 98 10.15 -4.31 6.50
C ASP A 98 9.64 -5.75 6.62
N HIS A 99 10.19 -6.64 5.80
CA HIS A 99 9.75 -8.02 5.75
C HIS A 99 10.34 -8.86 6.88
N CYS A 100 9.45 -9.34 7.79
CA CYS A 100 9.74 -10.42 8.73
C CYS A 100 8.91 -11.65 8.39
N LEU A 101 9.19 -12.24 7.24
CA LEU A 101 8.37 -13.21 6.54
C LEU A 101 8.01 -14.50 7.28
N PRO A 102 8.90 -15.18 8.06
CA PRO A 102 8.50 -16.43 8.71
C PRO A 102 7.34 -16.26 9.70
N SER A 103 7.28 -15.13 10.40
CA SER A 103 6.20 -14.87 11.36
C SER A 103 4.88 -14.45 10.69
N ILE A 104 4.95 -13.86 9.51
CA ILE A 104 3.78 -13.46 8.71
C ILE A 104 3.14 -14.70 8.07
N ILE A 105 3.96 -15.55 7.43
CA ILE A 105 3.51 -16.80 6.79
C ILE A 105 2.89 -17.76 7.82
N SER A 106 3.35 -17.74 9.07
CA SER A 106 2.80 -18.60 10.14
C SER A 106 1.42 -18.16 10.65
N GLY A 107 0.82 -17.11 10.10
CA GLY A 107 -0.49 -16.59 10.52
C GLY A 107 -0.51 -15.90 11.88
N LYS A 108 0.66 -15.67 12.49
CA LYS A 108 0.78 -14.96 13.79
C LYS A 108 0.57 -13.46 13.67
N LYS A 109 0.50 -12.94 12.45
CA LYS A 109 0.32 -11.52 12.12
C LYS A 109 -0.85 -11.34 11.15
N PRO A 110 -2.10 -11.40 11.64
CA PRO A 110 -3.29 -11.50 10.78
C PRO A 110 -3.51 -10.26 9.90
N ILE A 111 -3.10 -9.06 10.33
CA ILE A 111 -3.26 -7.83 9.55
C ILE A 111 -2.31 -7.86 8.35
N LEU A 112 -1.03 -8.10 8.60
CA LEU A 112 -0.03 -8.16 7.54
C LEU A 112 -0.24 -9.37 6.63
N SER A 113 -0.65 -10.53 7.17
CA SER A 113 -1.01 -11.68 6.36
C SER A 113 -2.18 -11.39 5.42
N ALA A 114 -3.16 -10.60 5.85
CA ALA A 114 -4.28 -10.19 5.01
C ALA A 114 -3.82 -9.23 3.89
N LEU A 115 -2.88 -8.33 4.18
CA LEU A 115 -2.29 -7.45 3.19
C LEU A 115 -1.50 -8.24 2.13
N PHE A 116 -0.57 -9.09 2.58
CA PHE A 116 0.31 -9.85 1.68
C PHE A 116 -0.41 -10.94 0.87
N SER A 117 -1.65 -11.25 1.20
CA SER A 117 -2.47 -12.18 0.41
C SER A 117 -3.19 -11.51 -0.77
N GLN A 118 -2.99 -10.22 -0.98
CA GLN A 118 -3.68 -9.44 -2.01
C GLN A 118 -2.70 -8.59 -2.80
N ASP A 119 -2.79 -8.67 -4.12
CA ASP A 119 -2.02 -7.84 -5.04
C ASP A 119 -2.58 -6.42 -5.12
N LEU A 120 -3.91 -6.30 -5.04
CA LEU A 120 -4.63 -5.04 -5.09
C LEU A 120 -5.79 -5.06 -4.09
N ILE A 121 -5.89 -4.00 -3.29
CA ILE A 121 -7.09 -3.69 -2.48
C ILE A 121 -7.87 -2.62 -3.22
N LEU A 122 -9.15 -2.85 -3.45
CA LEU A 122 -10.04 -1.86 -4.07
C LEU A 122 -11.33 -1.75 -3.27
N GLU A 123 -11.69 -0.51 -2.91
CA GLU A 123 -12.96 -0.18 -2.25
C GLU A 123 -13.60 1.04 -2.92
N ARG A 124 -14.89 0.97 -3.21
CA ARG A 124 -15.63 2.04 -3.92
C ARG A 124 -16.37 2.99 -2.99
N LYS A 125 -16.41 2.71 -1.69
CA LYS A 125 -17.12 3.48 -0.66
C LYS A 125 -16.24 3.67 0.57
N GLY A 126 -15.05 4.19 0.35
CA GLY A 126 -14.06 4.41 1.41
C GLY A 126 -14.25 5.70 2.22
N SER A 127 -15.50 6.16 2.41
CA SER A 127 -15.81 7.43 3.10
C SER A 127 -15.19 7.54 4.50
N CYS A 128 -14.91 6.42 5.16
CA CYS A 128 -14.26 6.42 6.48
C CYS A 128 -12.80 6.90 6.46
N LEU A 129 -12.14 6.93 5.30
CA LEU A 129 -10.75 7.38 5.18
C LEU A 129 -10.64 8.90 5.04
N LEU A 130 -11.62 9.56 4.42
CA LEU A 130 -11.54 10.99 4.12
C LEU A 130 -11.28 11.87 5.35
N PRO A 131 -11.99 11.71 6.48
CA PRO A 131 -11.72 12.53 7.66
C PRO A 131 -10.29 12.38 8.20
N LEU A 132 -9.74 11.15 8.17
CA LEU A 132 -8.36 10.89 8.61
C LEU A 132 -7.33 11.49 7.65
N LEU A 133 -7.60 11.48 6.35
CA LEU A 133 -6.73 12.07 5.33
C LEU A 133 -6.76 13.60 5.39
N GLU A 134 -7.90 14.21 5.67
CA GLU A 134 -8.02 15.65 5.88
C GLU A 134 -7.31 16.09 7.16
N GLU A 135 -7.45 15.34 8.24
CA GLU A 135 -6.75 15.57 9.50
C GLU A 135 -5.22 15.40 9.34
N LEU A 136 -4.78 14.37 8.62
CA LEU A 136 -3.38 14.18 8.25
C LEU A 136 -2.82 15.40 7.51
N LYS A 137 -3.58 15.92 6.56
CA LYS A 137 -3.21 17.14 5.81
C LYS A 137 -3.06 18.33 6.74
N GLU A 138 -4.04 18.56 7.62
CA GLU A 138 -4.03 19.67 8.57
C GLU A 138 -2.83 19.61 9.52
N GLU A 139 -2.52 18.44 10.06
CA GLU A 139 -1.36 18.20 10.93
C GLU A 139 -0.03 18.46 10.20
N LEU A 140 0.11 18.01 8.97
CA LEU A 140 1.29 18.23 8.14
C LEU A 140 1.49 19.71 7.78
N GLU A 141 0.40 20.46 7.60
CA GLU A 141 0.44 21.90 7.29
C GLU A 141 0.77 22.75 8.54
N LYS A 142 0.15 22.46 9.69
CA LYS A 142 0.25 23.26 10.92
C LYS A 142 1.42 22.87 11.83
N LYS A 143 1.82 21.60 11.82
CA LYS A 143 2.91 21.04 12.65
C LYS A 143 2.83 21.44 14.12
N PRO A 144 1.71 21.23 14.83
CA PRO A 144 1.61 21.57 16.24
C PRO A 144 2.54 20.68 17.08
N PHE A 145 2.70 21.02 18.36
CA PHE A 145 3.52 20.22 19.26
C PHE A 145 3.07 18.74 19.28
N GLY A 146 4.00 17.81 19.03
CA GLY A 146 3.72 16.36 18.97
C GLY A 146 3.14 15.87 17.64
N TYR A 147 3.08 16.70 16.60
CA TYR A 147 2.50 16.36 15.29
C TYR A 147 3.07 15.07 14.70
N GLY A 148 4.35 14.76 14.89
CA GLY A 148 4.98 13.56 14.35
C GLY A 148 4.37 12.26 14.89
N GLU A 149 4.18 12.18 16.20
CA GLU A 149 3.52 11.04 16.85
C GLU A 149 2.05 10.94 16.45
N TYR A 150 1.38 12.09 16.35
CA TYR A 150 -0.02 12.14 15.94
C TYR A 150 -0.21 11.66 14.50
N ILE A 151 0.65 12.12 13.58
CA ILE A 151 0.68 11.66 12.18
C ILE A 151 0.91 10.15 12.09
N CYS A 152 1.86 9.59 12.85
CA CYS A 152 2.08 8.13 12.89
C CYS A 152 0.81 7.38 13.34
N GLY A 153 0.07 7.93 14.30
CA GLY A 153 -1.23 7.40 14.73
C GLY A 153 -2.27 7.39 13.61
N LEU A 154 -2.41 8.51 12.88
CA LEU A 154 -3.34 8.65 11.75
C LEU A 154 -2.97 7.70 10.61
N LEU A 155 -1.70 7.66 10.21
CA LEU A 155 -1.20 6.77 9.15
C LEU A 155 -1.45 5.30 9.48
N LYS A 156 -1.24 4.91 10.73
CA LYS A 156 -1.55 3.55 11.20
C LYS A 156 -3.05 3.24 11.12
N GLN A 157 -3.92 4.17 11.48
CA GLN A 157 -5.37 4.00 11.38
C GLN A 157 -5.80 3.86 9.91
N ILE A 158 -5.34 4.74 9.02
CA ILE A 158 -5.61 4.70 7.58
C ILE A 158 -5.20 3.33 7.03
N PHE A 159 -3.98 2.90 7.29
CA PHE A 159 -3.44 1.62 6.84
C PHE A 159 -4.29 0.42 7.28
N ILE A 160 -4.67 0.37 8.57
CA ILE A 160 -5.50 -0.71 9.11
C ILE A 160 -6.90 -0.71 8.49
N LEU A 161 -7.50 0.46 8.27
CA LEU A 161 -8.84 0.56 7.66
C LEU A 161 -8.84 0.09 6.22
N CYS A 162 -7.80 0.40 5.44
CA CYS A 162 -7.65 -0.11 4.08
C CYS A 162 -7.61 -1.65 4.05
N ILE A 163 -6.85 -2.27 4.94
CA ILE A 163 -6.76 -3.74 5.01
C ILE A 163 -8.08 -4.36 5.50
N ARG A 164 -8.80 -3.71 6.40
CA ARG A 164 -10.10 -4.19 6.88
C ARG A 164 -11.17 -4.25 5.80
N SER A 165 -11.22 -3.25 4.92
CA SER A 165 -12.22 -3.21 3.85
C SER A 165 -12.02 -4.37 2.86
N SER A 166 -10.78 -4.77 2.60
CA SER A 166 -10.50 -5.92 1.74
C SER A 166 -11.06 -7.25 2.26
N ARG A 167 -11.18 -7.41 3.58
CA ARG A 167 -11.74 -8.63 4.19
C ARG A 167 -13.27 -8.69 4.12
N SER A 168 -13.92 -7.54 4.10
CA SER A 168 -15.39 -7.47 3.94
C SER A 168 -15.80 -7.93 2.55
N ALA A 169 -15.03 -7.60 1.53
CA ALA A 169 -15.24 -8.05 0.15
C ALA A 169 -14.93 -9.56 -0.05
N ALA A 170 -13.93 -10.10 0.67
CA ALA A 170 -13.54 -11.50 0.56
C ALA A 170 -14.54 -12.48 1.22
N SER A 171 -15.44 -12.01 2.09
CA SER A 171 -16.50 -12.84 2.66
C SER A 171 -17.63 -13.17 1.66
N GLU A 172 -17.67 -12.51 0.52
CA GLU A 172 -18.62 -12.77 -0.57
C GLU A 172 -18.05 -13.59 -1.75
N GLY A 173 -16.76 -13.91 -1.75
CA GLY A 173 -16.12 -14.68 -2.84
C GLY A 173 -14.90 -15.47 -2.40
N ASN A 174 -15.03 -16.79 -2.43
CA ASN A 174 -13.96 -17.75 -2.16
C ASN A 174 -12.81 -17.65 -3.18
N SER A 175 -11.56 -17.55 -2.72
CA SER A 175 -10.44 -18.47 -3.00
C SER A 175 -9.07 -17.80 -2.83
N SER A 176 -8.27 -18.29 -1.89
CA SER A 176 -6.82 -18.18 -1.93
C SER A 176 -6.30 -19.02 -3.10
N SER A 177 -5.84 -18.37 -4.17
CA SER A 177 -5.27 -19.08 -5.32
C SER A 177 -3.83 -19.52 -5.02
N PRO A 178 -3.38 -20.69 -5.54
CA PRO A 178 -2.00 -21.14 -5.42
C PRO A 178 -0.97 -20.14 -5.99
N GLN A 179 -1.39 -19.23 -6.85
CA GLN A 179 -0.56 -18.18 -7.44
C GLN A 179 -0.03 -17.19 -6.39
N ASN A 180 -0.81 -16.87 -5.34
CA ASN A 180 -0.37 -15.97 -4.28
C ASN A 180 0.83 -16.53 -3.48
N LEU A 181 0.93 -17.83 -3.30
CA LEU A 181 2.05 -18.45 -2.59
C LEU A 181 3.36 -18.36 -3.39
N VAL A 182 3.28 -18.50 -4.71
CA VAL A 182 4.44 -18.39 -5.61
C VAL A 182 4.92 -16.94 -5.68
N LEU A 183 3.99 -15.98 -5.78
CA LEU A 183 4.30 -14.55 -5.79
C LEU A 183 4.96 -14.12 -4.47
N GLN A 184 4.43 -14.55 -3.32
CA GLN A 184 5.04 -14.27 -2.01
C GLN A 184 6.49 -14.80 -1.94
N LYS A 185 6.76 -16.00 -2.45
CA LYS A 185 8.12 -16.57 -2.47
C LYS A 185 9.05 -15.80 -3.39
N SER A 186 8.56 -15.27 -4.51
CA SER A 186 9.36 -14.45 -5.42
C SER A 186 9.78 -13.13 -4.78
N VAL A 187 8.85 -12.46 -4.10
CA VAL A 187 9.13 -11.21 -3.35
C VAL A 187 10.18 -11.44 -2.26
N ILE A 188 10.10 -12.54 -1.51
CA ILE A 188 11.11 -12.91 -0.51
C ILE A 188 12.50 -13.06 -1.14
N ALA A 189 12.57 -13.75 -2.27
CA ALA A 189 13.83 -13.97 -2.95
C ALA A 189 14.43 -12.63 -3.44
N GLU A 190 13.60 -11.76 -4.03
CA GLU A 190 14.05 -10.45 -4.51
C GLU A 190 14.55 -9.56 -3.38
N ASP A 191 13.81 -9.44 -2.28
CA ASP A 191 14.23 -8.67 -1.10
C ASP A 191 15.58 -9.15 -0.57
N TYR A 192 15.75 -10.47 -0.47
CA TYR A 192 17.01 -11.03 -0.01
C TYR A 192 18.18 -10.70 -0.95
N PHE A 193 17.98 -10.73 -2.26
CA PHE A 193 18.98 -10.36 -3.23
C PHE A 193 19.26 -8.85 -3.29
N LEU A 194 18.25 -8.02 -3.09
CA LEU A 194 18.38 -6.57 -3.19
C LEU A 194 18.98 -5.91 -1.94
N TYR A 195 18.60 -6.39 -0.76
CA TYR A 195 18.90 -5.71 0.51
C TYR A 195 19.88 -6.46 1.42
N GLU A 196 20.06 -7.76 1.19
CA GLU A 196 20.94 -8.60 2.01
C GLU A 196 22.06 -9.28 1.21
N TYR A 197 22.39 -8.78 0.01
CA TYR A 197 23.35 -9.39 -0.91
C TYR A 197 24.76 -9.60 -0.31
N GLU A 198 25.15 -8.79 0.67
CA GLU A 198 26.46 -8.91 1.34
C GLU A 198 26.60 -10.19 2.18
N ASN A 199 25.47 -10.73 2.65
CA ASN A 199 25.40 -11.94 3.47
C ASN A 199 24.69 -13.09 2.76
N LEU A 200 24.71 -13.09 1.45
CA LEU A 200 23.92 -14.00 0.60
C LEU A 200 24.33 -15.46 0.84
N SER A 201 23.38 -16.26 1.34
CA SER A 201 23.51 -17.68 1.58
C SER A 201 22.29 -18.43 1.05
N LEU A 202 22.50 -19.40 0.16
CA LEU A 202 21.44 -20.25 -0.37
C LEU A 202 20.69 -21.00 0.75
N ARG A 203 21.37 -21.37 1.82
CA ARG A 203 20.77 -22.05 2.97
C ARG A 203 19.80 -21.14 3.72
N GLU A 204 20.16 -19.89 3.94
CA GLU A 204 19.29 -18.91 4.60
C GLU A 204 18.11 -18.54 3.71
N LEU A 205 18.33 -18.36 2.41
CA LEU A 205 17.26 -18.10 1.44
C LEU A 205 16.28 -19.28 1.42
N SER A 206 16.75 -20.54 1.33
CA SER A 206 15.90 -21.73 1.37
C SER A 206 15.07 -21.79 2.66
N ARG A 207 15.70 -21.48 3.81
CA ARG A 207 15.00 -21.41 5.10
C ARG A 207 13.88 -20.38 5.10
N ARG A 208 14.12 -19.17 4.58
CA ARG A 208 13.13 -18.08 4.49
C ARG A 208 11.98 -18.43 3.54
N LEU A 209 12.28 -19.11 2.44
CA LEU A 209 11.29 -19.55 1.47
C LEU A 209 10.51 -20.80 1.92
N GLY A 210 10.89 -21.41 3.05
CA GLY A 210 10.30 -22.67 3.50
C GLY A 210 10.54 -23.83 2.52
N LEU A 211 11.71 -23.82 1.87
CA LEU A 211 12.15 -24.87 0.96
C LEU A 211 13.11 -25.82 1.69
N SER A 212 13.04 -27.12 1.39
CA SER A 212 14.06 -28.08 1.82
C SER A 212 15.35 -27.83 1.03
N THR A 213 16.48 -27.77 1.72
CA THR A 213 17.83 -27.78 1.12
C THR A 213 18.21 -29.19 0.72
#